data_89e2a149347b7f8d2bcaf4a276780b00
#
_entry.id   89e2a149347b7f8d2bcaf4a276780b00
#
_cell.length_a   1.000
_cell.length_b   1.000
_cell.length_c   1.000
_cell.angle_alpha   90.00
_cell.angle_beta   90.00
_cell.angle_gamma   90.00
#
_symmetry.space_group_name_H-M   'P 1'
#
loop_
_entity.id
_entity.type
_entity.pdbx_description
1 polymer ?
#
loop_
_entity_poly.entity_id
_entity_poly.type
_entity_poly.pdbx_seq_one_letter_code
_entity_poly.pdbx_strand_id
1 'polypeptide(L)'
;IKSSLKPNGIGVIDFMNSPLVIENLIAQNFHEDEHIQFELKRHLKDGFITKNIQVTDGNKIHNYQEKVRAYSFQDFETMLSKAGLHLLDCFGNYKLEPFNVETSERLILIFMSND
;
A
#
# COMPACT_ATOMS: atom_id res chain seq x y z
N ILE A 1 2.74 17.27 -0.73
CA ILE A 1 4.10 16.80 -0.44
C ILE A 1 5.14 17.82 -0.88
N LYS A 2 5.06 18.31 -2.11
CA LYS A 2 6.03 19.29 -2.61
C LYS A 2 6.09 20.55 -1.75
N SER A 3 4.94 21.03 -1.28
CA SER A 3 4.87 22.27 -0.49
C SER A 3 5.57 22.16 0.86
N SER A 4 5.80 20.95 1.36
CA SER A 4 6.50 20.72 2.62
C SER A 4 7.98 20.40 2.44
N LEU A 5 8.47 20.34 1.18
CA LEU A 5 9.88 20.11 0.88
C LEU A 5 10.58 21.45 0.59
N LYS A 6 11.74 21.61 1.18
CA LYS A 6 12.64 22.73 0.81
C LYS A 6 13.22 22.45 -0.58
N PRO A 7 13.70 23.50 -1.31
CA PRO A 7 14.43 23.27 -2.56
C PRO A 7 15.55 22.24 -2.35
N ASN A 8 15.61 21.25 -3.25
CA ASN A 8 16.53 20.11 -3.15
C ASN A 8 16.30 19.22 -1.92
N GLY A 9 15.13 19.35 -1.27
CA GLY A 9 14.75 18.44 -0.18
C GLY A 9 14.43 17.05 -0.69
N ILE A 10 14.74 16.04 0.13
CA ILE A 10 14.52 14.63 -0.20
C ILE A 10 13.34 14.10 0.59
N GLY A 11 12.44 13.39 -0.10
CA GLY A 11 11.31 12.71 0.53
C GLY A 11 11.36 11.22 0.25
N VAL A 12 10.65 10.46 1.06
CA VAL A 12 10.53 9.01 0.94
C VAL A 12 9.07 8.61 0.97
N ILE A 13 8.66 7.76 0.04
CA ILE A 13 7.34 7.11 0.06
C ILE A 13 7.59 5.63 0.27
N ASP A 14 7.01 5.07 1.32
CA ASP A 14 7.04 3.63 1.59
C ASP A 14 5.63 3.09 1.40
N PHE A 15 5.45 2.28 0.36
CA PHE A 15 4.14 1.76 -0.01
C PHE A 15 4.23 0.25 -0.28
N MET A 16 3.09 -0.39 -0.45
CA MET A 16 3.03 -1.80 -0.84
C MET A 16 3.37 -1.98 -2.31
N ASN A 17 3.90 -3.14 -2.67
CA ASN A 17 4.02 -3.55 -4.07
C ASN A 17 2.64 -4.03 -4.54
N SER A 18 1.80 -3.12 -5.03
CA SER A 18 0.40 -3.40 -5.33
C SER A 18 0.19 -4.56 -6.30
N PRO A 19 0.91 -4.67 -7.44
CA PRO A 19 0.73 -5.82 -8.33
C PRO A 19 0.96 -7.16 -7.64
N LEU A 20 1.99 -7.26 -6.79
CA LEU A 20 2.27 -8.49 -6.06
C LEU A 20 1.21 -8.78 -5.01
N VAL A 21 0.75 -7.77 -4.29
CA VAL A 21 -0.33 -7.89 -3.30
C VAL A 21 -1.61 -8.39 -3.97
N ILE A 22 -1.96 -7.83 -5.13
CA ILE A 22 -3.15 -8.24 -5.88
C ILE A 22 -3.02 -9.68 -6.35
N GLU A 23 -1.86 -10.08 -6.88
CA GLU A 23 -1.61 -11.45 -7.34
C GLU A 23 -1.78 -12.47 -6.22
N ASN A 24 -1.36 -12.12 -5.01
CA ASN A 24 -1.40 -13.00 -3.84
C ASN A 24 -2.59 -12.71 -2.92
N LEU A 25 -3.59 -11.99 -3.40
CA LEU A 25 -4.72 -11.56 -2.57
C LEU A 25 -5.53 -12.76 -2.08
N ILE A 26 -5.65 -12.89 -0.76
CA ILE A 26 -6.50 -13.89 -0.13
C ILE A 26 -7.91 -13.30 -0.04
N ALA A 27 -8.85 -13.86 -0.84
CA ALA A 27 -10.20 -13.32 -0.94
C ALA A 27 -10.97 -13.43 0.38
N GLN A 28 -10.77 -14.50 1.12
CA GLN A 28 -11.48 -14.72 2.38
C GLN A 28 -10.64 -15.58 3.32
N ASN A 29 -10.63 -15.21 4.59
CA ASN A 29 -10.02 -16.05 5.62
C ASN A 29 -10.73 -15.87 6.96
N PHE A 30 -10.59 -16.88 7.81
CA PHE A 30 -11.12 -16.87 9.17
C PHE A 30 -9.99 -16.96 10.18
N HIS A 31 -10.20 -16.30 11.31
CA HIS A 31 -9.29 -16.39 12.42
C HIS A 31 -10.11 -16.42 13.71
N GLU A 32 -9.73 -17.29 14.64
CA GLU A 32 -10.40 -17.39 15.94
C GLU A 32 -9.35 -17.28 17.05
N ASP A 33 -9.61 -16.39 17.99
CA ASP A 33 -8.75 -16.19 19.16
C ASP A 33 -9.64 -16.17 20.40
N GLU A 34 -9.44 -17.14 21.29
CA GLU A 34 -10.29 -17.38 22.47
C GLU A 34 -11.75 -17.57 22.05
N HIS A 35 -12.62 -16.60 22.32
CA HIS A 35 -14.05 -16.67 21.98
C HIS A 35 -14.44 -15.66 20.90
N ILE A 36 -13.45 -15.02 20.29
CA ILE A 36 -13.66 -14.01 19.28
C ILE A 36 -13.35 -14.58 17.91
N GLN A 37 -14.30 -14.45 17.00
CA GLN A 37 -14.17 -14.93 15.63
C GLN A 37 -14.00 -13.74 14.68
N PHE A 38 -13.05 -13.84 13.76
CA PHE A 38 -12.78 -12.84 12.73
C PHE A 38 -13.04 -13.45 11.37
N GLU A 39 -13.85 -12.80 10.57
CA GLU A 39 -14.03 -13.15 9.16
C GLU A 39 -13.55 -11.97 8.33
N LEU A 40 -12.58 -12.21 7.46
CA LEU A 40 -11.99 -11.19 6.61
C LEU A 40 -12.29 -11.51 5.16
N LYS A 41 -12.82 -10.53 4.45
CA LYS A 41 -13.09 -10.62 3.00
C LYS A 41 -12.35 -9.50 2.32
N ARG A 42 -11.60 -9.83 1.28
CA ARG A 42 -10.80 -8.86 0.51
C ARG A 42 -11.18 -8.95 -0.96
N HIS A 43 -11.25 -7.81 -1.60
CA HIS A 43 -11.47 -7.76 -3.04
C HIS A 43 -10.87 -6.50 -3.65
N LEU A 44 -10.57 -6.59 -4.94
CA LEU A 44 -10.10 -5.46 -5.74
C LEU A 44 -11.28 -4.94 -6.56
N LYS A 45 -11.57 -3.64 -6.42
CA LYS A 45 -12.63 -3.00 -7.19
C LYS A 45 -12.25 -1.55 -7.47
N ASP A 46 -12.34 -1.15 -8.72
CA ASP A 46 -12.09 0.23 -9.17
C ASP A 46 -10.74 0.79 -8.73
N GLY A 47 -9.72 -0.06 -8.69
CA GLY A 47 -8.37 0.34 -8.29
C GLY A 47 -8.15 0.42 -6.78
N PHE A 48 -9.11 -0.07 -5.99
CA PHE A 48 -9.00 -0.12 -4.53
C PHE A 48 -9.01 -1.56 -4.04
N ILE A 49 -8.16 -1.83 -3.06
CA ILE A 49 -8.23 -3.06 -2.28
C ILE A 49 -9.11 -2.78 -1.09
N THR A 50 -10.23 -3.47 -1.01
CA THR A 50 -11.20 -3.31 0.08
C THR A 50 -11.13 -4.54 0.98
N LYS A 51 -11.02 -4.30 2.28
CA LYS A 51 -10.99 -5.34 3.30
C LYS A 51 -12.19 -5.15 4.22
N ASN A 52 -13.11 -6.11 4.22
CA ASN A 52 -14.25 -6.14 5.12
C ASN A 52 -13.95 -7.09 6.27
N ILE A 53 -14.07 -6.61 7.49
CA ILE A 53 -13.76 -7.36 8.68
C ILE A 53 -15.03 -7.51 9.50
N GLN A 54 -15.45 -8.75 9.77
CA GLN A 54 -16.55 -9.04 10.68
C GLN A 54 -15.98 -9.67 11.94
N VAL A 55 -16.22 -9.04 13.08
CA VAL A 55 -15.78 -9.53 14.38
C VAL A 55 -17.01 -10.01 15.16
N THR A 56 -17.01 -11.27 15.55
CA THR A 56 -18.08 -11.86 16.36
C THR A 56 -17.55 -12.17 17.74
N ASP A 57 -18.12 -11.52 18.75
CA ASP A 57 -17.78 -11.71 20.16
C ASP A 57 -19.06 -12.12 20.91
N GLY A 58 -19.24 -13.43 21.08
CA GLY A 58 -20.47 -13.97 21.68
C GLY A 58 -21.68 -13.62 20.82
N ASN A 59 -22.58 -12.80 21.36
CA ASN A 59 -23.79 -12.35 20.67
C ASN A 59 -23.62 -11.02 19.95
N LYS A 60 -22.42 -10.41 20.02
CA LYS A 60 -22.14 -9.11 19.42
C LYS A 60 -21.39 -9.27 18.13
N ILE A 61 -21.86 -8.56 17.09
CA ILE A 61 -21.25 -8.56 15.78
C ILE A 61 -20.84 -7.13 15.43
N HIS A 62 -19.56 -6.94 15.08
CA HIS A 62 -19.03 -5.64 14.65
C HIS A 62 -18.49 -5.78 13.23
N ASN A 63 -18.78 -4.78 12.41
CA ASN A 63 -18.31 -4.76 11.02
C ASN A 63 -17.42 -3.53 10.81
N TYR A 64 -16.25 -3.76 10.19
CA TYR A 64 -15.29 -2.72 9.85
C TYR A 64 -14.93 -2.85 8.37
N GLN A 65 -14.57 -1.74 7.77
CA GLN A 65 -14.10 -1.72 6.39
C GLN A 65 -12.84 -0.87 6.28
N GLU A 66 -11.83 -1.43 5.64
CA GLU A 66 -10.62 -0.71 5.26
C GLU A 66 -10.55 -0.66 3.74
N LYS A 67 -10.16 0.47 3.20
CA LYS A 67 -10.09 0.67 1.76
C LYS A 67 -8.80 1.41 1.42
N VAL A 68 -7.97 0.79 0.58
CA VAL A 68 -6.67 1.33 0.19
C VAL A 68 -6.58 1.35 -1.32
N ARG A 69 -6.15 2.48 -1.88
CA ARG A 69 -5.92 2.58 -3.31
C ARG A 69 -4.67 1.79 -3.70
N ALA A 70 -4.80 0.94 -4.73
CA ALA A 70 -3.72 0.09 -5.19
C ALA A 70 -2.84 0.83 -6.20
N TYR A 71 -2.01 1.77 -5.73
CA TYR A 71 -1.09 2.51 -6.59
C TYR A 71 0.03 1.60 -7.10
N SER A 72 0.36 1.75 -8.37
CA SER A 72 1.53 1.11 -8.98
C SER A 72 2.72 2.07 -8.98
N PHE A 73 3.90 1.54 -9.36
CA PHE A 73 5.09 2.37 -9.57
C PHE A 73 4.82 3.51 -10.57
N GLN A 74 4.15 3.19 -11.69
CA GLN A 74 3.83 4.19 -12.71
C GLN A 74 2.88 5.27 -12.19
N ASP A 75 1.94 4.90 -11.32
CA ASP A 75 1.04 5.87 -10.70
C ASP A 75 1.82 6.89 -9.87
N PHE A 76 2.77 6.42 -9.07
CA PHE A 76 3.62 7.30 -8.27
C PHE A 76 4.52 8.16 -9.14
N GLU A 77 5.11 7.59 -10.19
CA GLU A 77 5.95 8.33 -11.11
C GLU A 77 5.18 9.49 -11.76
N THR A 78 3.95 9.22 -12.20
CA THR A 78 3.08 10.24 -12.76
C THR A 78 2.74 11.33 -11.73
N MET A 79 2.39 10.93 -10.50
CA MET A 79 2.06 11.87 -9.43
C MET A 79 3.24 12.75 -9.06
N LEU A 80 4.44 12.17 -8.95
CA LEU A 80 5.66 12.92 -8.64
C LEU A 80 5.97 13.93 -9.74
N SER A 81 5.88 13.52 -10.99
CA SER A 81 6.11 14.39 -12.15
C SER A 81 5.16 15.59 -12.14
N LYS A 82 3.87 15.35 -11.93
CA LYS A 82 2.85 16.41 -11.89
C LYS A 82 3.07 17.37 -10.72
N ALA A 83 3.64 16.89 -9.62
CA ALA A 83 3.91 17.70 -8.46
C ALA A 83 5.24 18.47 -8.54
N GLY A 84 5.99 18.34 -9.64
CA GLY A 84 7.30 18.98 -9.80
C GLY A 84 8.38 18.31 -8.98
N LEU A 85 8.24 17.02 -8.75
CA LEU A 85 9.21 16.18 -8.04
C LEU A 85 9.81 15.18 -9.02
N HIS A 86 11.01 14.68 -8.72
CA HIS A 86 11.58 13.63 -9.54
C HIS A 86 12.13 12.50 -8.70
N LEU A 87 12.07 11.30 -9.27
CA LEU A 87 12.50 10.07 -8.63
C LEU A 87 14.01 9.96 -8.67
N LEU A 88 14.64 9.75 -7.50
CA LEU A 88 16.06 9.51 -7.40
C LEU A 88 16.38 8.02 -7.40
N ASP A 89 15.60 7.23 -6.66
CA ASP A 89 15.84 5.80 -6.56
C ASP A 89 14.58 5.06 -6.13
N CYS A 90 14.60 3.75 -6.29
CA CYS A 90 13.48 2.88 -5.95
C CYS A 90 14.00 1.57 -5.39
N PHE A 91 13.52 1.20 -4.21
CA PHE A 91 13.94 -0.02 -3.52
C PHE A 91 12.75 -0.92 -3.24
N GLY A 92 13.01 -2.22 -3.09
CA GLY A 92 11.97 -3.23 -2.87
C GLY A 92 11.80 -3.67 -1.42
N ASN A 93 12.69 -3.28 -0.52
CA ASN A 93 12.62 -3.62 0.89
C ASN A 93 13.49 -2.68 1.73
N TYR A 94 13.46 -2.88 3.05
CA TYR A 94 14.21 -2.01 3.97
C TYR A 94 15.72 -2.26 3.97
N LYS A 95 16.18 -3.29 3.25
CA LYS A 95 17.61 -3.54 3.04
C LYS A 95 18.16 -2.77 1.84
N LEU A 96 17.31 -1.98 1.19
CA LEU A 96 17.63 -1.17 0.03
C LEU A 96 18.07 -2.01 -1.19
N GLU A 97 17.44 -3.17 -1.35
CA GLU A 97 17.62 -3.97 -2.55
C GLU A 97 16.79 -3.37 -3.69
N PRO A 98 17.24 -3.50 -4.95
CA PRO A 98 16.50 -2.94 -6.08
C PRO A 98 15.07 -3.44 -6.16
N PHE A 99 14.16 -2.57 -6.58
CA PHE A 99 12.75 -2.93 -6.73
C PHE A 99 12.54 -3.89 -7.91
N ASN A 100 11.80 -4.97 -7.65
CA ASN A 100 11.35 -5.92 -8.66
C ASN A 100 9.85 -6.13 -8.46
N VAL A 101 9.03 -5.76 -9.46
CA VAL A 101 7.57 -5.80 -9.35
C VAL A 101 7.03 -7.21 -9.06
N GLU A 102 7.76 -8.25 -9.47
CA GLU A 102 7.32 -9.64 -9.30
C GLU A 102 7.63 -10.22 -7.92
N THR A 103 8.63 -9.71 -7.23
CA THR A 103 9.14 -10.34 -6.01
C THR A 103 9.31 -9.42 -4.82
N SER A 104 9.41 -8.11 -5.02
CA SER A 104 9.68 -7.18 -3.92
C SER A 104 8.50 -7.07 -2.96
N GLU A 105 8.78 -7.08 -1.66
CA GLU A 105 7.77 -6.96 -0.62
C GLU A 105 7.16 -5.55 -0.56
N ARG A 106 7.97 -4.54 -0.83
CA ARG A 106 7.58 -3.14 -0.72
C ARG A 106 7.92 -2.38 -1.99
N LEU A 107 7.40 -1.17 -2.06
CA LEU A 107 7.78 -0.17 -3.06
C LEU A 107 8.21 1.07 -2.29
N ILE A 108 9.52 1.31 -2.25
CA ILE A 108 10.11 2.45 -1.54
C ILE A 108 10.68 3.41 -2.56
N LEU A 109 10.15 4.61 -2.60
CA LEU A 109 10.54 5.64 -3.56
C LEU A 109 11.28 6.76 -2.84
N ILE A 110 12.42 7.15 -3.39
CA ILE A 110 13.17 8.31 -2.92
C ILE A 110 13.09 9.37 -4.00
N PHE A 111 12.63 10.55 -3.64
CA PHE A 111 12.39 11.64 -4.58
C PHE A 111 12.92 12.96 -4.07
N MET A 112 13.05 13.92 -4.98
CA MET A 112 13.57 15.25 -4.69
C MET A 112 12.74 16.30 -5.42
N SER A 113 12.68 17.50 -4.84
CA SER A 113 12.05 18.63 -5.51
C SER A 113 12.89 19.07 -6.71
N ASN A 114 12.20 19.41 -7.81
CA ASN A 114 12.85 19.98 -9.01
C ASN A 114 13.25 21.45 -8.84
N ASP A 115 12.80 22.09 -7.78
CA ASP A 115 13.10 23.50 -7.52
C ASP A 115 14.48 23.69 -6.95
#